data_3201d3d6338508c87cecc34dfaea077d
#
_entry.id   3201d3d6338508c87cecc34dfaea077d
#
_cell.length_a   1.000
_cell.length_b   1.000
_cell.length_c   1.000
_cell.angle_alpha   90.00
_cell.angle_beta   90.00
_cell.angle_gamma   90.00
#
_symmetry.space_group_name_H-M   'P 1'
#
loop_
_entity.id
_entity.type
_entity.pdbx_description
1 polymer ?
#
loop_
_entity_poly.entity_id
_entity_poly.type
_entity_poly.pdbx_seq_one_letter_code
_entity_poly.pdbx_strand_id
1 'polypeptide(L)'
;MSRRLDAAETAALLREIVDGKRTMRLRDARRPWVQIAVGECVVEADGVELVFFADNATLDHLVAARLPDGRRGRFEDWLMDDGANPLDLLDDGERHEIEQQLHEAQ
;
A
#
# COMPACT_ATOMS: atom_id res chain seq x y z
N MET A 1 -16.76 -4.13 16.92
CA MET A 1 -15.34 -3.77 17.12
C MET A 1 -14.50 -4.32 16.00
N SER A 2 -13.71 -3.49 15.34
CA SER A 2 -12.92 -3.90 14.19
C SER A 2 -11.67 -4.65 14.64
N ARG A 3 -11.37 -5.77 13.98
CA ARG A 3 -10.13 -6.49 14.19
C ARG A 3 -9.00 -5.78 13.44
N ARG A 4 -7.78 -5.80 13.98
CA ARG A 4 -6.62 -5.24 13.29
C ARG A 4 -6.38 -6.00 11.97
N LEU A 5 -5.95 -5.26 10.95
CA LEU A 5 -5.53 -5.84 9.68
C LEU A 5 -4.04 -6.14 9.78
N ASP A 6 -3.66 -7.41 9.75
CA ASP A 6 -2.25 -7.79 9.93
C ASP A 6 -1.47 -7.71 8.62
N ALA A 7 -0.13 -7.90 8.71
CA ALA A 7 0.74 -7.76 7.55
C ALA A 7 0.43 -8.79 6.45
N ALA A 8 0.12 -10.03 6.83
CA ALA A 8 -0.18 -11.09 5.87
C ALA A 8 -1.49 -10.82 5.13
N GLU A 9 -2.52 -10.37 5.85
CA GLU A 9 -3.80 -10.00 5.24
C GLU A 9 -3.62 -8.83 4.29
N THR A 10 -2.81 -7.85 4.68
CA THR A 10 -2.53 -6.68 3.84
C THR A 10 -1.73 -7.07 2.60
N ALA A 11 -0.75 -7.95 2.75
CA ALA A 11 0.02 -8.45 1.60
C ALA A 11 -0.89 -9.18 0.60
N ALA A 12 -1.90 -9.91 1.09
CA ALA A 12 -2.87 -10.57 0.21
C ALA A 12 -3.65 -9.56 -0.62
N LEU A 13 -4.03 -8.41 -0.02
CA LEU A 13 -4.69 -7.33 -0.74
C LEU A 13 -3.76 -6.72 -1.80
N LEU A 14 -2.48 -6.55 -1.47
CA LEU A 14 -1.50 -6.03 -2.42
C LEU A 14 -1.32 -6.99 -3.60
N ARG A 15 -1.35 -8.30 -3.36
CA ARG A 15 -1.29 -9.30 -4.43
C ARG A 15 -2.51 -9.23 -5.34
N GLU A 16 -3.68 -8.89 -4.83
CA GLU A 16 -4.85 -8.66 -5.67
C GLU A 16 -4.63 -7.50 -6.63
N ILE A 17 -3.90 -6.48 -6.21
CA ILE A 17 -3.51 -5.37 -7.10
C ILE A 17 -2.55 -5.88 -8.17
N VAL A 18 -1.54 -6.66 -7.77
CA VAL A 18 -0.56 -7.24 -8.70
C VAL A 18 -1.26 -8.10 -9.76
N ASP A 19 -2.27 -8.85 -9.33
CA ASP A 19 -3.02 -9.76 -10.22
C ASP A 19 -4.06 -9.05 -11.08
N GLY A 20 -4.23 -7.74 -10.93
CA GLY A 20 -5.19 -6.96 -11.70
C GLY A 20 -6.62 -7.05 -11.17
N LYS A 21 -6.83 -7.62 -10.00
CA LYS A 21 -8.17 -7.74 -9.39
C LYS A 21 -8.62 -6.47 -8.71
N ARG A 22 -7.68 -5.58 -8.40
CA ARG A 22 -7.95 -4.27 -7.84
C ARG A 22 -7.14 -3.23 -8.59
N THR A 23 -7.72 -2.06 -8.78
CA THR A 23 -7.05 -0.94 -9.46
C THR A 23 -6.84 0.20 -8.48
N MET A 24 -5.62 0.72 -8.42
CA MET A 24 -5.29 1.85 -7.55
C MET A 24 -5.67 3.16 -8.20
N ARG A 25 -6.26 4.06 -7.40
CA ARG A 25 -6.57 5.44 -7.81
C ARG A 25 -5.97 6.39 -6.79
N LEU A 26 -5.42 7.51 -7.26
CA LEU A 26 -4.90 8.53 -6.37
C LEU A 26 -6.03 9.18 -5.57
N ARG A 27 -5.83 9.32 -4.26
CA ARG A 27 -6.75 10.06 -3.41
C ARG A 27 -6.73 11.55 -3.75
N ASP A 28 -5.54 12.08 -4.07
CA ASP A 28 -5.35 13.46 -4.50
C ASP A 28 -4.62 13.46 -5.84
N ALA A 29 -5.35 13.71 -6.92
CA ALA A 29 -4.80 13.70 -8.28
C ALA A 29 -3.74 14.78 -8.50
N ARG A 30 -3.65 15.77 -7.60
CA ARG A 30 -2.63 16.81 -7.68
C ARG A 30 -1.27 16.37 -7.15
N ARG A 31 -1.20 15.20 -6.51
CA ARG A 31 0.04 14.64 -5.97
C ARG A 31 0.27 13.23 -6.52
N PRO A 32 0.56 13.12 -7.84
CA PRO A 32 0.85 11.80 -8.39
C PRO A 32 2.16 11.24 -7.85
N TRP A 33 2.28 9.93 -7.85
CA TRP A 33 3.45 9.24 -7.31
C TRP A 33 4.77 9.80 -7.85
N VAL A 34 4.82 10.09 -9.16
CA VAL A 34 6.05 10.56 -9.82
C VAL A 34 6.54 11.91 -9.31
N GLN A 35 5.68 12.70 -8.65
CA GLN A 35 6.05 14.01 -8.11
C GLN A 35 6.48 13.96 -6.66
N ILE A 36 6.42 12.78 -6.03
CA ILE A 36 6.76 12.63 -4.62
C ILE A 36 8.16 12.06 -4.52
N ALA A 37 9.14 12.90 -4.19
CA ALA A 37 10.51 12.44 -3.96
C ALA A 37 10.61 11.74 -2.62
N VAL A 38 10.08 12.37 -1.56
CA VAL A 38 10.02 11.81 -0.22
C VAL A 38 8.66 12.18 0.38
N GLY A 39 7.90 11.20 0.83
CA GLY A 39 6.61 11.46 1.46
C GLY A 39 5.59 10.36 1.21
N GLU A 40 4.38 10.62 1.65
CA GLU A 40 3.28 9.66 1.57
C GLU A 40 2.45 9.87 0.31
N CYS A 41 2.02 8.75 -0.28
CA CYS A 41 1.07 8.76 -1.39
C CYS A 41 -0.14 7.93 -0.97
N VAL A 42 -1.30 8.56 -0.92
CA VAL A 42 -2.55 7.89 -0.53
C VAL A 42 -3.29 7.47 -1.78
N VAL A 43 -3.63 6.18 -1.86
CA VAL A 43 -4.40 5.64 -2.97
C VAL A 43 -5.57 4.84 -2.43
N GLU A 44 -6.55 4.61 -3.31
CA GLU A 44 -7.67 3.72 -3.05
C GLU A 44 -7.67 2.60 -4.07
N ALA A 45 -7.81 1.37 -3.59
CA ALA A 45 -7.86 0.19 -4.45
C ALA A 45 -9.17 -0.54 -4.19
N ASP A 46 -10.22 -0.14 -4.94
CA ASP A 46 -11.56 -0.73 -4.87
C ASP A 46 -12.06 -0.83 -3.42
N GLY A 47 -12.08 0.32 -2.72
CA GLY A 47 -12.57 0.44 -1.36
C GLY A 47 -11.51 0.30 -0.28
N VAL A 48 -10.32 -0.16 -0.63
CA VAL A 48 -9.21 -0.28 0.33
C VAL A 48 -8.34 0.96 0.23
N GLU A 49 -8.15 1.67 1.34
CA GLU A 49 -7.25 2.82 1.38
C GLU A 49 -5.85 2.35 1.74
N LEU A 50 -4.87 2.77 0.96
CA LEU A 50 -3.47 2.41 1.17
C LEU A 50 -2.62 3.67 1.19
N VAL A 51 -1.69 3.74 2.14
CA VAL A 51 -0.75 4.85 2.23
C VAL A 51 0.65 4.28 2.03
N PHE A 52 1.26 4.62 0.90
CA PHE A 52 2.62 4.19 0.56
C PHE A 52 3.61 5.30 0.86
N PHE A 53 4.81 4.93 1.27
CA PHE A 53 5.88 5.89 1.49
C PHE A 53 6.91 5.81 0.36
N ALA A 54 7.20 6.98 -0.24
CA ALA A 54 8.23 7.11 -1.27
C ALA A 54 9.49 7.67 -0.62
N ASP A 55 10.64 7.08 -0.93
CA ASP A 55 11.95 7.58 -0.51
C ASP A 55 12.85 7.60 -1.74
N ASN A 56 13.37 8.78 -2.08
CA ASN A 56 14.12 9.00 -3.32
C ASN A 56 13.34 8.55 -4.56
N ALA A 57 12.04 8.85 -4.57
CA ALA A 57 11.11 8.53 -5.65
C ALA A 57 10.95 7.01 -5.88
N THR A 58 11.31 6.19 -4.89
CA THR A 58 11.13 4.73 -4.94
C THR A 58 10.18 4.28 -3.83
N LEU A 59 9.55 3.12 -4.06
CA LEU A 59 8.64 2.53 -3.08
C LEU A 59 9.43 1.95 -1.91
N ASP A 60 9.25 2.52 -0.72
CA ASP A 60 10.00 2.11 0.47
C ASP A 60 9.20 1.16 1.35
N HIS A 61 8.04 1.60 1.83
CA HIS A 61 7.21 0.76 2.69
C HIS A 61 5.75 1.20 2.64
N LEU A 62 4.87 0.39 3.20
CA LEU A 62 3.46 0.73 3.38
C LEU A 62 3.30 1.33 4.77
N VAL A 63 2.69 2.51 4.85
CA VAL A 63 2.47 3.24 6.10
C VAL A 63 1.20 2.75 6.80
N ALA A 64 0.14 2.54 6.03
CA ALA A 64 -1.16 2.17 6.58
C ALA A 64 -2.05 1.56 5.51
N ALA A 65 -3.04 0.79 5.96
CA ALA A 65 -4.09 0.23 5.10
C ALA A 65 -5.39 0.23 5.89
N ARG A 66 -6.51 0.49 5.21
CA ARG A 66 -7.84 0.50 5.82
C ARG A 66 -8.86 -0.12 4.88
N LEU A 67 -9.63 -1.07 5.42
CA LEU A 67 -10.74 -1.70 4.71
C LEU A 67 -12.03 -0.87 4.87
N PRO A 68 -12.99 -1.06 3.96
CA PRO A 68 -14.28 -0.36 4.07
C PRO A 68 -15.04 -0.65 5.37
N ASP A 69 -14.82 -1.81 5.99
CA ASP A 69 -15.48 -2.20 7.23
C ASP A 69 -14.82 -1.57 8.48
N GLY A 70 -13.77 -0.77 8.29
CA GLY A 70 -13.07 -0.08 9.38
C GLY A 70 -11.85 -0.81 9.91
N ARG A 71 -11.60 -2.04 9.50
CA ARG A 71 -10.37 -2.74 9.88
C ARG A 71 -9.18 -2.01 9.27
N ARG A 72 -8.13 -1.84 10.06
CA ARG A 72 -6.93 -1.12 9.59
C ARG A 72 -5.66 -1.69 10.21
N GLY A 73 -4.55 -1.45 9.51
CA GLY A 73 -3.22 -1.76 10.00
C GLY A 73 -2.29 -0.59 9.78
N ARG A 74 -1.24 -0.51 10.59
CA ARG A 74 -0.28 0.59 10.57
C ARG A 74 1.13 0.05 10.63
N PHE A 75 2.07 0.82 10.13
CA PHE A 75 3.50 0.47 10.06
C PHE A 75 4.03 -0.05 11.40
N GLU A 76 3.78 0.70 12.48
CA GLU A 76 4.32 0.33 13.80
C GLU A 76 3.76 -1.01 14.29
N ASP A 77 2.47 -1.23 14.08
CA ASP A 77 1.82 -2.47 14.53
C ASP A 77 2.35 -3.67 13.76
N TRP A 78 2.57 -3.52 12.46
CA TRP A 78 3.12 -4.61 11.65
C TRP A 78 4.54 -4.97 12.08
N LEU A 79 5.38 -3.98 12.39
CA LEU A 79 6.73 -4.25 12.87
C LEU A 79 6.73 -4.91 14.24
N MET A 80 5.90 -4.40 15.16
CA MET A 80 5.87 -4.89 16.55
C MET A 80 5.22 -6.28 16.64
N ASP A 81 4.10 -6.49 15.96
CA ASP A 81 3.30 -7.70 16.13
C ASP A 81 3.62 -8.77 15.10
N ASP A 82 3.91 -8.36 13.87
CA ASP A 82 4.09 -9.29 12.75
C ASP A 82 5.55 -9.44 12.31
N GLY A 83 6.41 -8.53 12.77
CA GLY A 83 7.84 -8.56 12.46
C GLY A 83 8.19 -8.20 11.02
N ALA A 84 7.24 -7.70 10.23
CA ALA A 84 7.47 -7.35 8.82
C ALA A 84 6.43 -6.37 8.32
N ASN A 85 6.84 -5.51 7.39
CA ASN A 85 5.92 -4.68 6.62
C ASN A 85 5.25 -5.54 5.53
N PRO A 86 3.98 -5.28 5.17
CA PRO A 86 3.33 -6.05 4.11
C PRO A 86 4.14 -6.13 2.81
N LEU A 87 4.84 -5.05 2.44
CA LEU A 87 5.68 -5.08 1.24
C LEU A 87 6.86 -6.05 1.35
N ASP A 88 7.34 -6.31 2.57
CA ASP A 88 8.42 -7.28 2.80
C ASP A 88 7.96 -8.72 2.57
N LEU A 89 6.66 -8.96 2.57
CA LEU A 89 6.08 -10.29 2.31
C LEU A 89 5.87 -10.55 0.83
N LEU A 90 6.08 -9.54 -0.01
CA LEU A 90 6.01 -9.67 -1.47
C LEU A 90 7.40 -9.94 -2.02
N ASP A 91 7.48 -10.64 -3.15
CA ASP A 91 8.76 -10.79 -3.83
C ASP A 91 9.10 -9.52 -4.62
N ASP A 92 10.30 -9.47 -5.19
CA ASP A 92 10.79 -8.29 -5.90
C ASP A 92 9.92 -7.96 -7.12
N GLY A 93 9.45 -8.98 -7.83
CA GLY A 93 8.58 -8.79 -8.99
C GLY A 93 7.23 -8.20 -8.61
N GLU A 94 6.66 -8.69 -7.50
CA GLU A 94 5.39 -8.17 -6.99
C GLU A 94 5.52 -6.71 -6.54
N ARG A 95 6.59 -6.40 -5.82
CA ARG A 95 6.84 -5.01 -5.40
C ARG A 95 7.06 -4.09 -6.60
N HIS A 96 7.78 -4.56 -7.59
CA HIS A 96 8.00 -3.79 -8.81
C HIS A 96 6.67 -3.50 -9.52
N GLU A 97 5.78 -4.48 -9.59
CA GLU A 97 4.47 -4.29 -10.21
C GLU A 97 3.64 -3.26 -9.47
N ILE A 98 3.66 -3.29 -8.12
CA ILE A 98 2.97 -2.27 -7.31
C ILE A 98 3.52 -0.88 -7.65
N GLU A 99 4.85 -0.74 -7.71
CA GLU A 99 5.47 0.54 -8.02
C GLU A 99 5.10 1.02 -9.42
N GLN A 100 5.08 0.12 -10.40
CA GLN A 100 4.65 0.46 -11.75
C GLN A 100 3.21 0.97 -11.78
N GLN A 101 2.32 0.30 -11.05
CA GLN A 101 0.92 0.73 -11.00
C GLN A 101 0.76 2.07 -10.26
N LEU A 102 1.61 2.35 -9.27
CA LEU A 102 1.63 3.67 -8.62
C LEU A 102 2.03 4.76 -9.62
N HIS A 103 3.00 4.49 -10.48
CA HIS A 103 3.39 5.44 -11.53
C HIS A 103 2.23 5.73 -12.49
N GLU A 104 1.38 4.76 -12.74
CA GLU A 104 0.27 4.87 -13.68
C GLU A 104 -1.02 5.35 -13.04
N ALA A 105 -1.12 5.38 -11.71
CA ALA A 105 -2.34 5.75 -11.00
C ALA A 105 -2.71 7.22 -11.23
N GLN A 106 -4.01 7.46 -11.36
CA GLN A 106 -4.55 8.80 -11.60
C GLN A 106 -5.61 9.19 -10.57
#